data_8bd5837ad2882f7c04d52254c5ff1d62
#
_entry.id   8bd5837ad2882f7c04d52254c5ff1d62
#
_cell.length_a   1.000
_cell.length_b   1.000
_cell.length_c   1.000
_cell.angle_alpha   90.00
_cell.angle_beta   90.00
_cell.angle_gamma   90.00
#
_symmetry.space_group_name_H-M   'P 1'
#
loop_
_entity.id
_entity.type
_entity.pdbx_description
1 polymer ?
#
loop_
_entity_poly.entity_id
_entity_poly.type
_entity_poly.pdbx_seq_one_letter_code
_entity_poly.pdbx_strand_id
1 'polypeptide(L)' 'MKIWKVKEMIDYIEGEGWCFLRQKGSHRQFRRPTKRGTVTVLGKLSEDLLPNTAKSILKQVGFYKPFS' A
#
# COMPACT_ATOMS: atom_id res chain seq x y z
N MET A 1 -1.38 4.05 -17.98
CA MET A 1 -1.36 3.48 -16.62
C MET A 1 -0.46 4.30 -15.73
N LYS A 2 -0.94 4.60 -14.54
CA LYS A 2 -0.15 5.37 -13.59
C LYS A 2 0.99 4.55 -13.02
N ILE A 3 2.18 5.14 -12.95
CA ILE A 3 3.32 4.55 -12.25
C ILE A 3 3.33 5.13 -10.85
N TRP A 4 3.15 4.27 -9.86
CA TRP A 4 3.13 4.68 -8.47
C TRP A 4 4.53 4.68 -7.90
N LYS A 5 4.91 5.75 -7.24
CA LYS A 5 6.11 5.73 -6.39
C LYS A 5 5.73 5.17 -5.03
N VAL A 6 6.72 4.56 -4.36
CA VAL A 6 6.50 4.00 -3.03
C VAL A 6 5.87 5.04 -2.11
N LYS A 7 6.42 6.25 -2.10
CA LYS A 7 5.89 7.32 -1.25
C LYS A 7 4.44 7.66 -1.59
N GLU A 8 4.12 7.71 -2.87
CA GLU A 8 2.75 8.00 -3.29
C GLU A 8 1.77 6.94 -2.81
N MET A 9 2.19 5.69 -2.92
CA MET A 9 1.35 4.59 -2.46
C MET A 9 1.11 4.67 -0.96
N ILE A 10 2.16 4.96 -0.20
CA ILE A 10 2.05 5.09 1.25
C ILE A 10 1.09 6.22 1.60
N ASP A 11 1.26 7.38 0.95
CA ASP A 11 0.37 8.52 1.20
C ASP A 11 -1.09 8.13 0.90
N TYR A 12 -1.29 7.41 -0.18
CA TYR A 12 -2.64 6.99 -0.57
C TYR A 12 -3.26 6.05 0.48
N ILE A 13 -2.53 5.02 0.88
CA ILE A 13 -3.11 4.05 1.81
C ILE A 13 -3.30 4.64 3.20
N GLU A 14 -2.44 5.56 3.60
CA GLU A 14 -2.64 6.26 4.86
C GLU A 14 -3.89 7.13 4.81
N GLY A 15 -4.14 7.76 3.67
CA GLY A 15 -5.38 8.50 3.47
C GLY A 15 -6.62 7.64 3.53
N GLU A 16 -6.46 6.36 3.27
CA GLU A 16 -7.56 5.39 3.33
C GLU A 16 -7.72 4.74 4.71
N GLY A 17 -6.96 5.22 5.68
CA GLY A 17 -7.11 4.75 7.05
C GLY A 17 -6.13 3.66 7.46
N TRP A 18 -5.17 3.32 6.61
CA TRP A 18 -4.14 2.35 6.98
C TRP A 18 -3.05 3.05 7.75
N CYS A 19 -2.69 2.49 8.89
CA CYS A 19 -1.72 3.11 9.79
C CYS A 19 -0.41 2.33 9.76
N PHE A 20 0.68 3.07 9.83
CA PHE A 20 1.99 2.47 9.90
C PHE A 20 2.10 1.58 11.14
N LEU A 21 2.52 0.35 10.93
CA LEU A 21 2.65 -0.62 12.02
C LEU A 21 4.12 -0.80 12.41
N ARG A 22 4.94 -1.15 11.44
CA ARG A 22 6.37 -1.36 11.68
C ARG A 22 7.11 -1.40 10.37
N GLN A 23 8.42 -1.27 10.47
CA GLN A 23 9.32 -1.35 9.33
C GLN A 23 10.48 -2.27 9.66
N LYS A 24 10.79 -3.14 8.72
CA LYS A 24 11.98 -3.97 8.82
C LYS A 24 12.70 -3.87 7.48
N GLY A 25 13.90 -3.25 7.48
CA GLY A 25 14.56 -2.93 6.23
C GLY A 25 13.69 -2.02 5.41
N SER A 26 13.44 -2.42 4.16
CA SER A 26 12.56 -1.65 3.27
C SER A 26 11.12 -2.15 3.28
N HIS A 27 10.79 -3.06 4.19
CA HIS A 27 9.45 -3.61 4.32
C HIS A 27 8.68 -2.79 5.33
N ARG A 28 7.73 -1.97 4.86
CA ARG A 28 6.86 -1.19 5.73
C ARG A 28 5.50 -1.84 5.77
N GLN A 29 5.04 -2.14 6.98
CA GLN A 29 3.74 -2.78 7.17
C GLN A 29 2.73 -1.80 7.71
N PHE A 30 1.53 -1.89 7.18
CA PHE A 30 0.42 -1.01 7.55
C PHE A 30 -0.77 -1.85 7.98
N ARG A 31 -1.55 -1.31 8.89
CA ARG A 31 -2.72 -1.98 9.42
C ARG A 31 -3.89 -1.02 9.48
N ARG A 32 -5.08 -1.53 9.23
CA ARG A 32 -6.30 -0.77 9.38
C ARG A 32 -7.15 -1.41 10.46
N PRO A 33 -7.57 -0.65 11.50
CA PRO A 33 -8.31 -1.25 12.63
C PRO A 33 -9.58 -1.98 12.24
N THR A 34 -10.25 -1.54 11.18
CA THR A 34 -11.52 -2.12 10.75
C THR A 34 -11.37 -3.23 9.72
N LYS A 35 -10.14 -3.58 9.36
CA LYS A 35 -9.89 -4.62 8.36
C LYS A 35 -8.88 -5.61 8.87
N ARG A 36 -9.01 -6.85 8.41
CA ARG A 36 -8.04 -7.88 8.75
C ARG A 36 -6.77 -7.73 7.94
N GLY A 37 -5.70 -8.24 8.50
CA GLY A 37 -4.44 -8.36 7.80
C GLY A 37 -3.63 -7.10 7.77
N THR A 38 -2.48 -7.22 7.16
CA THR A 38 -1.55 -6.11 6.99
C THR A 38 -1.25 -5.94 5.51
N VAL A 39 -0.88 -4.73 5.16
CA VAL A 39 -0.42 -4.43 3.81
C VAL A 39 1.06 -4.09 3.92
N THR A 40 1.87 -4.69 3.05
CA THR A 40 3.30 -4.45 3.04
C THR A 40 3.67 -3.67 1.79
N VAL A 41 4.36 -2.57 1.98
CA VAL A 41 4.90 -1.77 0.88
C VAL A 41 6.41 -1.85 0.94
N LEU A 42 7.00 -2.36 -0.13
CA LEU A 42 8.44 -2.56 -0.21
C LEU A 42 9.10 -1.45 -0.99
N GLY A 43 10.39 -1.23 -0.72
CA GLY A 43 11.21 -0.34 -1.51
C GLY A 43 11.46 0.99 -0.85
N LYS A 44 12.37 1.75 -1.47
CA LYS A 44 12.70 3.10 -0.99
C LYS A 44 11.60 4.06 -1.42
N LEU A 45 11.44 5.13 -0.66
CA LEU A 45 10.37 6.10 -0.91
C LEU A 45 10.37 6.65 -2.33
N SER A 46 11.54 6.83 -2.90
CA SER A 46 11.69 7.42 -4.24
C SER A 46 11.58 6.40 -5.37
N GLU A 47 11.50 5.12 -5.04
CA GLU A 47 11.43 4.07 -6.06
C GLU A 47 10.03 3.95 -6.64
N ASP A 48 10.00 3.51 -7.90
CA ASP A 48 8.74 3.21 -8.56
C ASP A 48 8.31 1.79 -8.19
N LEU A 49 7.02 1.62 -7.99
CA LEU A 49 6.46 0.28 -7.80
C LEU A 49 6.20 -0.37 -9.15
N LEU A 50 6.50 -1.66 -9.24
CA LEU A 50 6.11 -2.41 -10.43
C LEU A 50 4.58 -2.40 -10.54
N PRO A 51 4.05 -2.35 -11.76
CA PRO A 51 2.60 -2.28 -11.95
C PRO A 51 1.82 -3.39 -11.23
N ASN A 52 2.33 -4.61 -11.28
CA ASN A 52 1.64 -5.72 -10.62
C ASN A 52 1.68 -5.58 -9.10
N THR A 53 2.78 -5.08 -8.57
CA THR A 53 2.90 -4.85 -7.14
C THR A 53 1.95 -3.76 -6.69
N ALA A 54 1.91 -2.66 -7.42
CA ALA A 54 0.99 -1.56 -7.10
C ALA A 54 -0.46 -2.03 -7.14
N LYS A 55 -0.81 -2.79 -8.16
CA LYS A 55 -2.16 -3.32 -8.32
C LYS A 55 -2.53 -4.23 -7.15
N SER A 56 -1.59 -5.06 -6.73
CA SER A 56 -1.81 -5.97 -5.61
C SER A 56 -2.06 -5.19 -4.31
N ILE A 57 -1.28 -4.15 -4.07
CA ILE A 57 -1.46 -3.32 -2.88
C ILE A 57 -2.83 -2.64 -2.91
N LEU A 58 -3.16 -2.02 -4.03
CA LEU A 58 -4.44 -1.34 -4.18
C LEU A 58 -5.62 -2.28 -3.95
N LYS A 59 -5.48 -3.51 -4.42
CA LYS A 59 -6.53 -4.52 -4.22
C LYS A 59 -6.66 -4.86 -2.73
N GLN A 60 -5.55 -5.01 -2.04
CA GLN A 60 -5.57 -5.31 -0.62
C GLN A 60 -6.22 -4.20 0.19
N VAL A 61 -5.95 -2.95 -0.16
CA VAL A 61 -6.52 -1.83 0.58
C VAL A 61 -7.96 -1.52 0.19
N GLY A 62 -8.50 -2.24 -0.79
CA GLY A 62 -9.89 -2.09 -1.16
C GLY A 62 -10.17 -1.03 -2.21
N PHE A 63 -9.13 -0.52 -2.85
CA PHE A 63 -9.28 0.44 -3.94
C PHE A 63 -10.07 -0.19 -5.09
N TYR A 64 -9.75 -1.43 -5.37
CA TYR A 64 -10.30 -2.14 -6.50
C TYR A 64 -11.45 -3.01 -6.04
N LYS A 65 -12.66 -2.55 -6.27
CA LYS A 65 -13.86 -3.28 -5.86
C LYS A 65 -14.69 -3.59 -7.08
N PRO A 66 -14.70 -4.85 -7.53
CA PRO A 66 -15.53 -5.23 -8.68
C PRO A 66 -17.01 -5.09 -8.37
N PHE A 67 -17.37 -5.23 -7.12
CA PHE A 67 -18.75 -5.03 -6.67
C PHE A 67 -18.73 -4.21 -5.42
N SER A 68 -19.62 -3.33 -5.31
CA SER A 68 -19.74 -2.51 -4.09
C SER A 68 -21.12 -2.63 -3.53
#